data_5ab88d2cbb14ad3b07a7306b7ca8d6b2
#
_entry.id   5ab88d2cbb14ad3b07a7306b7ca8d6b2
#
_cell.length_a   1.000
_cell.length_b   1.000
_cell.length_c   1.000
_cell.angle_alpha   90.00
_cell.angle_beta   90.00
_cell.angle_gamma   90.00
#
_symmetry.space_group_name_H-M   'P 1'
#
loop_
_entity.id
_entity.type
_entity.pdbx_description
1 polymer ?
#
loop_
_entity_poly.entity_id
_entity_poly.type
_entity_poly.pdbx_seq_one_letter_code
_entity_poly.pdbx_strand_id
1 'polypeptide(L)'
;TPDVMLTEIHRQAKDNPIIHLATLARNKQRLKLGTYGDSLITDSINLNCFNDINQVLVGKNDTRKIMNNRARKFLKFDSEDPLIDERIICLQNDATLGIYNGGTFKIVDRLKAKSPNFYKFGIQDDYSQNEQAFSTSVHKSFFRADIPIPNWKVLKGTQQFDYAYAITGHKSQGSQWKSVLVYDESYVFGDNWSRWLYTCITRAEERVEIVMKE
;
A
#
# COMPACT_ATOMS: atom_id res chain seq x y z
N THR A 1 11.58 -28.35 25.36
CA THR A 1 12.34 -27.18 25.80
C THR A 1 12.10 -26.07 24.79
N PRO A 2 11.42 -24.99 25.16
CA PRO A 2 11.30 -23.84 24.28
C PRO A 2 12.58 -23.02 24.39
N ASP A 3 13.02 -22.61 23.30
CA ASP A 3 14.31 -22.24 22.93
C ASP A 3 14.75 -20.83 23.31
N VAL A 4 16.02 -20.73 23.63
CA VAL A 4 16.84 -19.58 23.98
C VAL A 4 16.76 -18.38 23.01
N MET A 5 16.09 -18.53 21.87
CA MET A 5 16.03 -17.54 20.79
C MET A 5 15.19 -16.28 21.10
N LEU A 6 14.25 -16.34 22.04
CA LEU A 6 13.34 -15.22 22.37
C LEU A 6 14.00 -14.08 23.16
N THR A 7 15.08 -14.35 23.88
CA THR A 7 15.75 -13.35 24.72
C THR A 7 16.72 -12.43 23.97
N GLU A 8 17.35 -12.92 22.91
CA GLU A 8 18.22 -12.10 22.04
C GLU A 8 17.39 -11.18 21.14
N ILE A 9 16.30 -11.70 20.59
CA ILE A 9 15.33 -10.89 19.82
C ILE A 9 14.76 -9.78 20.70
N HIS A 10 14.49 -10.00 21.98
CA HIS A 10 14.02 -8.98 22.92
C HIS A 10 15.06 -7.88 23.21
N ARG A 11 16.35 -8.15 23.15
CA ARG A 11 17.39 -7.13 23.35
C ARG A 11 17.55 -6.24 22.11
N GLN A 12 17.65 -6.83 20.92
CA GLN A 12 17.68 -6.07 19.66
C GLN A 12 16.37 -5.30 19.41
N ALA A 13 15.24 -5.84 19.89
CA ALA A 13 13.92 -5.19 19.80
C ALA A 13 13.82 -3.91 20.64
N LYS A 14 14.52 -3.78 21.75
CA LYS A 14 14.47 -2.57 22.58
C LYS A 14 15.11 -1.35 21.90
N ASP A 15 16.08 -1.58 21.03
CA ASP A 15 16.81 -0.53 20.32
C ASP A 15 16.21 -0.22 18.94
N ASN A 16 15.28 -1.06 18.44
CA ASN A 16 14.61 -0.84 17.17
C ASN A 16 13.27 -0.10 17.38
N PRO A 17 13.14 1.16 16.90
CA PRO A 17 11.94 1.96 17.08
C PRO A 17 10.66 1.30 16.56
N ILE A 18 10.75 0.58 15.41
CA ILE A 18 9.60 -0.09 14.80
C ILE A 18 9.09 -1.21 15.72
N ILE A 19 9.99 -2.03 16.23
CA ILE A 19 9.65 -3.15 17.13
C ILE A 19 9.10 -2.60 18.46
N HIS A 20 9.68 -1.52 18.98
CA HIS A 20 9.16 -0.84 20.16
C HIS A 20 7.72 -0.38 19.95
N LEU A 21 7.45 0.39 18.88
CA LEU A 21 6.11 0.90 18.56
C LEU A 21 5.10 -0.23 18.29
N ALA A 22 5.52 -1.27 17.56
CA ALA A 22 4.69 -2.45 17.32
C ALA A 22 4.35 -3.18 18.63
N THR A 23 5.30 -3.28 19.57
CA THR A 23 5.08 -3.89 20.89
C THR A 23 4.10 -3.08 21.73
N LEU A 24 4.19 -1.74 21.72
CA LEU A 24 3.22 -0.88 22.38
C LEU A 24 1.80 -1.12 21.81
N ALA A 25 1.66 -1.11 20.48
CA ALA A 25 0.39 -1.37 19.82
C ALA A 25 -0.17 -2.76 20.19
N ARG A 26 0.66 -3.82 20.14
CA ARG A 26 0.28 -5.19 20.52
C ARG A 26 -0.21 -5.30 21.94
N ASN A 27 0.42 -4.59 22.86
CA ASN A 27 0.08 -4.57 24.29
C ASN A 27 -1.08 -3.60 24.59
N LYS A 28 -1.76 -3.09 23.56
CA LYS A 28 -2.88 -2.13 23.67
C LYS A 28 -2.50 -0.84 24.40
N GLN A 29 -1.23 -0.47 24.35
CA GLN A 29 -0.75 0.79 24.92
C GLN A 29 -0.93 1.92 23.90
N ARG A 30 -1.30 3.10 24.39
CA ARG A 30 -1.41 4.29 23.54
C ARG A 30 -0.04 4.72 23.05
N LEU A 31 0.06 4.94 21.75
CA LEU A 31 1.20 5.59 21.15
C LEU A 31 1.17 7.08 21.50
N LYS A 32 2.33 7.70 21.71
CA LYS A 32 2.46 9.12 22.02
C LYS A 32 3.12 9.85 20.87
N LEU A 33 2.68 11.07 20.59
CA LEU A 33 3.32 11.95 19.62
C LEU A 33 4.81 12.11 19.94
N GLY A 34 5.67 12.11 18.94
CA GLY A 34 7.09 12.28 19.11
C GLY A 34 7.93 11.49 18.12
N THR A 35 9.24 11.65 18.22
CA THR A 35 10.25 10.98 17.40
C THR A 35 10.81 9.78 18.14
N TYR A 36 10.93 8.68 17.43
CA TYR A 36 11.42 7.38 17.92
C TYR A 36 12.52 6.88 16.96
N GLY A 37 13.78 7.27 17.20
CA GLY A 37 14.85 7.07 16.21
C GLY A 37 14.49 7.72 14.87
N ASP A 38 14.48 6.95 13.79
CA ASP A 38 14.09 7.42 12.46
C ASP A 38 12.57 7.38 12.22
N SER A 39 11.80 6.90 13.20
CA SER A 39 10.34 6.81 13.13
C SER A 39 9.66 8.00 13.81
N LEU A 40 8.44 8.33 13.37
CA LEU A 40 7.70 9.49 13.83
C LEU A 40 6.24 9.14 14.14
N ILE A 41 5.70 9.70 15.22
CA ILE A 41 4.26 9.73 15.49
C ILE A 41 3.82 11.19 15.50
N THR A 42 2.88 11.54 14.64
CA THR A 42 2.36 12.90 14.45
C THR A 42 0.83 12.91 14.41
N ASP A 43 0.22 14.07 14.56
CA ASP A 43 -1.22 14.32 14.39
C ASP A 43 -1.58 14.90 13.03
N SER A 44 -0.58 15.22 12.21
CA SER A 44 -0.76 15.86 10.90
C SER A 44 0.02 15.14 9.81
N ILE A 45 -0.58 15.06 8.62
CA ILE A 45 0.08 14.49 7.45
C ILE A 45 0.87 15.57 6.70
N ASN A 46 2.14 15.31 6.47
CA ASN A 46 2.95 16.10 5.54
C ASN A 46 2.88 15.44 4.15
N LEU A 47 2.34 16.16 3.15
CA LEU A 47 2.21 15.63 1.79
C LEU A 47 3.56 15.34 1.11
N ASN A 48 4.66 15.96 1.58
CA ASN A 48 5.99 15.63 1.09
C ASN A 48 6.36 14.15 1.35
N CYS A 49 5.64 13.48 2.26
CA CYS A 49 5.81 12.04 2.51
C CYS A 49 5.71 11.19 1.23
N PHE A 50 4.96 11.63 0.21
CA PHE A 50 4.84 10.87 -1.04
C PHE A 50 6.14 10.83 -1.86
N ASN A 51 7.15 11.65 -1.55
CA ASN A 51 8.49 11.53 -2.12
C ASN A 51 9.37 10.50 -1.38
N ASP A 52 9.17 10.37 -0.06
CA ASP A 52 10.12 9.72 0.84
C ASP A 52 9.58 8.40 1.41
N ILE A 53 8.26 8.20 1.38
CA ILE A 53 7.59 7.01 1.90
C ILE A 53 7.32 6.03 0.76
N ASN A 54 7.77 4.78 0.94
CA ASN A 54 7.55 3.74 -0.04
C ASN A 54 6.09 3.29 -0.11
N GLN A 55 5.37 3.29 1.02
CA GLN A 55 3.98 2.84 1.06
C GLN A 55 3.15 3.56 2.13
N VAL A 56 1.95 4.00 1.75
CA VAL A 56 0.94 4.50 2.70
C VAL A 56 -0.07 3.40 3.02
N LEU A 57 -0.32 3.17 4.31
CA LEU A 57 -1.29 2.20 4.81
C LEU A 57 -2.45 2.91 5.50
N VAL A 58 -3.68 2.50 5.18
CA VAL A 58 -4.92 3.07 5.71
C VAL A 58 -5.88 1.99 6.17
N GLY A 59 -6.88 2.35 6.98
CA GLY A 59 -7.90 1.42 7.45
C GLY A 59 -9.06 1.27 6.46
N LYS A 60 -9.50 2.36 5.83
CA LYS A 60 -10.72 2.43 5.03
C LYS A 60 -10.45 2.57 3.54
N ASN A 61 -11.33 1.99 2.72
CA ASN A 61 -11.24 2.12 1.27
C ASN A 61 -11.47 3.57 0.78
N ASP A 62 -12.32 4.34 1.46
CA ASP A 62 -12.54 5.73 1.08
C ASP A 62 -11.29 6.58 1.35
N THR A 63 -10.64 6.38 2.50
CA THR A 63 -9.37 7.04 2.81
C THR A 63 -8.28 6.63 1.81
N ARG A 64 -8.25 5.35 1.42
CA ARG A 64 -7.33 4.85 0.39
C ARG A 64 -7.50 5.62 -0.93
N LYS A 65 -8.74 5.78 -1.41
CA LYS A 65 -9.04 6.55 -2.63
C LYS A 65 -8.60 8.01 -2.50
N ILE A 66 -8.92 8.66 -1.38
CA ILE A 66 -8.51 10.03 -1.11
C ILE A 66 -6.99 10.17 -1.12
N MET A 67 -6.27 9.27 -0.45
CA MET A 67 -4.81 9.30 -0.39
C MET A 67 -4.16 9.03 -1.76
N ASN A 68 -4.68 8.09 -2.53
CA ASN A 68 -4.21 7.86 -3.90
C ASN A 68 -4.40 9.12 -4.78
N ASN A 69 -5.54 9.79 -4.69
CA ASN A 69 -5.78 11.03 -5.43
C ASN A 69 -4.87 12.17 -4.97
N ARG A 70 -4.60 12.28 -3.66
CA ARG A 70 -3.65 13.28 -3.12
C ARG A 70 -2.24 13.01 -3.61
N ALA A 71 -1.80 11.75 -3.57
CA ALA A 71 -0.49 11.34 -4.06
C ALA A 71 -0.33 11.68 -5.55
N ARG A 72 -1.30 11.34 -6.38
CA ARG A 72 -1.29 11.65 -7.82
C ARG A 72 -1.15 13.14 -8.08
N LYS A 73 -1.95 13.98 -7.40
CA LYS A 73 -1.87 15.43 -7.52
C LYS A 73 -0.51 15.97 -7.07
N PHE A 74 0.00 15.47 -5.95
CA PHE A 74 1.30 15.88 -5.43
C PHE A 74 2.44 15.52 -6.41
N LEU A 75 2.38 14.32 -6.99
CA LEU A 75 3.34 13.82 -7.98
C LEU A 75 3.08 14.37 -9.41
N LYS A 76 2.11 15.29 -9.55
CA LYS A 76 1.77 15.98 -10.82
C LYS A 76 1.23 15.05 -11.92
N PHE A 77 0.57 13.98 -11.54
CA PHE A 77 -0.19 13.15 -12.47
C PHE A 77 -1.58 13.77 -12.71
N ASP A 78 -1.64 14.79 -13.54
CA ASP A 78 -2.84 15.59 -13.84
C ASP A 78 -3.67 14.96 -14.97
N SER A 79 -4.20 13.76 -14.72
CA SER A 79 -5.08 13.05 -15.65
C SER A 79 -6.09 12.22 -14.87
N GLU A 80 -7.29 12.06 -15.39
CA GLU A 80 -8.25 11.08 -14.85
C GLU A 80 -7.83 9.64 -15.17
N ASP A 81 -7.13 9.47 -16.29
CA ASP A 81 -6.60 8.18 -16.74
C ASP A 81 -5.23 7.92 -16.07
N PRO A 82 -4.89 6.63 -15.83
CA PRO A 82 -3.54 6.27 -15.39
C PRO A 82 -2.48 6.67 -16.43
N LEU A 83 -1.35 7.16 -15.95
CA LEU A 83 -0.23 7.60 -16.77
C LEU A 83 0.97 6.64 -16.65
N ILE A 84 1.94 6.78 -17.55
CA ILE A 84 3.23 6.11 -17.43
C ILE A 84 3.91 6.61 -16.14
N ASP A 85 4.69 5.77 -15.51
CA ASP A 85 5.36 5.93 -14.22
C ASP A 85 4.44 5.83 -13.00
N GLU A 86 3.13 5.69 -13.15
CA GLU A 86 2.23 5.50 -12.01
C GLU A 86 2.32 4.09 -11.43
N ARG A 87 2.19 4.03 -10.11
CA ARG A 87 2.17 2.78 -9.34
C ARG A 87 0.75 2.24 -9.24
N ILE A 88 0.61 0.94 -9.52
CA ILE A 88 -0.66 0.23 -9.48
C ILE A 88 -0.54 -1.07 -8.70
N ILE A 89 -1.64 -1.50 -8.08
CA ILE A 89 -1.75 -2.76 -7.33
C ILE A 89 -2.69 -3.71 -8.04
N CYS A 90 -2.27 -4.96 -8.18
CA CYS A 90 -3.11 -6.03 -8.71
C CYS A 90 -4.20 -6.42 -7.70
N LEU A 91 -5.43 -6.55 -8.18
CA LEU A 91 -6.60 -6.90 -7.36
C LEU A 91 -7.07 -8.35 -7.59
N GLN A 92 -6.49 -9.06 -8.56
CA GLN A 92 -6.90 -10.40 -8.94
C GLN A 92 -5.68 -11.24 -9.30
N ASN A 93 -5.66 -12.51 -8.86
CA ASN A 93 -4.60 -13.44 -9.25
C ASN A 93 -4.70 -13.80 -10.74
N ASP A 94 -3.55 -13.83 -11.42
CA ASP A 94 -3.38 -14.40 -12.74
C ASP A 94 -2.12 -15.28 -12.79
N ALA A 95 -2.33 -16.57 -12.62
CA ALA A 95 -1.24 -17.54 -12.64
C ALA A 95 -0.55 -17.64 -14.02
N THR A 96 -1.25 -17.26 -15.10
CA THR A 96 -0.70 -17.29 -16.46
C THR A 96 0.36 -16.20 -16.66
N LEU A 97 0.12 -15.03 -16.07
CA LEU A 97 1.05 -13.90 -16.07
C LEU A 97 2.02 -13.91 -14.88
N GLY A 98 1.82 -14.83 -13.91
CA GLY A 98 2.62 -14.86 -12.68
C GLY A 98 2.37 -13.66 -11.76
N ILE A 99 1.21 -13.00 -11.88
CA ILE A 99 0.84 -11.84 -11.06
C ILE A 99 -0.23 -12.21 -10.04
N TYR A 100 -0.10 -11.68 -8.84
CA TYR A 100 -0.95 -12.04 -7.70
C TYR A 100 -1.60 -10.82 -7.07
N ASN A 101 -2.77 -11.05 -6.46
CA ASN A 101 -3.48 -10.02 -5.70
C ASN A 101 -2.58 -9.43 -4.61
N GLY A 102 -2.46 -8.10 -4.61
CA GLY A 102 -1.57 -7.38 -3.70
C GLY A 102 -0.19 -7.07 -4.29
N GLY A 103 0.19 -7.69 -5.42
CA GLY A 103 1.41 -7.34 -6.14
C GLY A 103 1.34 -5.90 -6.68
N THR A 104 2.42 -5.16 -6.53
CA THR A 104 2.55 -3.77 -6.98
C THR A 104 3.41 -3.68 -8.22
N PHE A 105 2.98 -2.83 -9.14
CA PHE A 105 3.58 -2.67 -10.46
C PHE A 105 3.69 -1.20 -10.81
N LYS A 106 4.58 -0.89 -11.72
CA LYS A 106 4.72 0.41 -12.37
C LYS A 106 4.21 0.32 -13.81
N ILE A 107 3.46 1.31 -14.27
CA ILE A 107 3.09 1.43 -15.67
C ILE A 107 4.31 1.93 -16.45
N VAL A 108 4.84 1.13 -17.35
CA VAL A 108 6.03 1.47 -18.15
C VAL A 108 5.69 1.79 -19.60
N ASP A 109 4.49 1.40 -20.06
CA ASP A 109 4.04 1.69 -21.43
C ASP A 109 2.53 1.77 -21.52
N ARG A 110 2.03 2.55 -22.49
CA ARG A 110 0.61 2.67 -22.81
C ARG A 110 0.36 2.20 -24.23
N LEU A 111 -0.15 1.00 -24.35
CA LEU A 111 -0.37 0.32 -25.61
C LEU A 111 -1.77 0.59 -26.19
N LYS A 112 -1.98 0.31 -27.49
CA LYS A 112 -3.28 0.43 -28.12
C LYS A 112 -4.24 -0.64 -27.60
N ALA A 113 -5.31 -0.23 -26.92
CA ALA A 113 -6.38 -1.13 -26.49
C ALA A 113 -7.26 -1.59 -27.64
N LYS A 114 -7.82 -2.81 -27.55
CA LYS A 114 -8.76 -3.34 -28.53
C LYS A 114 -10.14 -2.69 -28.49
N SER A 115 -10.50 -2.06 -27.35
CA SER A 115 -11.79 -1.41 -27.11
C SER A 115 -11.60 -0.10 -26.36
N PRO A 116 -12.43 0.92 -26.61
CA PRO A 116 -12.34 2.23 -25.94
C PRO A 116 -12.62 2.15 -24.42
N ASN A 117 -13.26 1.08 -23.94
CA ASN A 117 -13.58 0.89 -22.53
C ASN A 117 -12.43 0.29 -21.72
N PHE A 118 -11.31 -0.02 -22.36
CA PHE A 118 -10.15 -0.63 -21.73
C PHE A 118 -8.91 0.23 -21.89
N TYR A 119 -8.02 0.11 -20.91
CA TYR A 119 -6.61 0.44 -21.06
C TYR A 119 -5.86 -0.82 -21.44
N LYS A 120 -4.75 -0.65 -22.15
CA LYS A 120 -3.73 -1.68 -22.32
C LYS A 120 -2.40 -1.10 -21.90
N PHE A 121 -1.80 -1.70 -20.87
CA PHE A 121 -0.55 -1.24 -20.29
C PHE A 121 0.56 -2.28 -20.48
N GLY A 122 1.80 -1.78 -20.66
CA GLY A 122 2.99 -2.47 -20.23
C GLY A 122 3.20 -2.18 -18.74
N ILE A 123 3.33 -3.21 -17.92
CA ILE A 123 3.57 -3.08 -16.49
C ILE A 123 4.83 -3.85 -16.11
N GLN A 124 5.55 -3.37 -15.11
CA GLN A 124 6.74 -3.96 -14.54
C GLN A 124 6.58 -4.05 -13.03
N ASP A 125 7.12 -5.11 -12.41
CA ASP A 125 7.12 -5.24 -10.96
C ASP A 125 7.87 -4.07 -10.32
N ASP A 126 7.25 -3.42 -9.32
CA ASP A 126 7.73 -2.19 -8.70
C ASP A 126 8.99 -2.42 -7.83
N TYR A 127 9.24 -3.66 -7.41
CA TYR A 127 10.33 -4.03 -6.50
C TYR A 127 11.30 -5.06 -7.07
N SER A 128 10.96 -5.67 -8.19
CA SER A 128 11.86 -6.65 -8.83
C SER A 128 12.99 -5.93 -9.57
N GLN A 129 14.19 -6.45 -9.42
CA GLN A 129 15.33 -6.06 -10.29
C GLN A 129 15.19 -6.63 -11.72
N ASN A 130 14.17 -7.46 -11.95
CA ASN A 130 13.91 -8.02 -13.25
C ASN A 130 13.09 -7.02 -14.08
N GLU A 131 13.70 -6.49 -15.14
CA GLU A 131 13.09 -5.52 -16.06
C GLU A 131 12.00 -6.12 -16.98
N GLN A 132 11.55 -7.33 -16.73
CA GLN A 132 10.55 -7.96 -17.55
C GLN A 132 9.21 -7.23 -17.45
N ALA A 133 8.78 -6.63 -18.55
CA ALA A 133 7.48 -5.99 -18.66
C ALA A 133 6.42 -6.98 -19.14
N PHE A 134 5.23 -6.86 -18.54
CA PHE A 134 4.04 -7.66 -18.91
C PHE A 134 3.01 -6.76 -19.61
N SER A 135 2.35 -7.30 -20.64
CA SER A 135 1.23 -6.56 -21.25
C SER A 135 -0.08 -7.00 -20.62
N THR A 136 -0.86 -6.04 -20.14
CA THR A 136 -2.15 -6.31 -19.49
C THR A 136 -3.26 -5.39 -20.01
N SER A 137 -4.51 -5.88 -19.99
CA SER A 137 -5.70 -5.08 -20.30
C SER A 137 -6.55 -4.90 -19.04
N VAL A 138 -6.98 -3.66 -18.79
CA VAL A 138 -7.74 -3.28 -17.59
C VAL A 138 -8.96 -2.48 -18.01
N HIS A 139 -10.15 -2.83 -17.50
CA HIS A 139 -11.33 -2.04 -17.74
C HIS A 139 -11.25 -0.69 -17.02
N LYS A 140 -11.69 0.38 -17.68
CA LYS A 140 -11.57 1.77 -17.18
C LYS A 140 -12.22 2.01 -15.82
N SER A 141 -13.31 1.27 -15.50
CA SER A 141 -14.02 1.38 -14.22
C SER A 141 -13.19 1.10 -12.98
N PHE A 142 -12.02 0.46 -13.11
CA PHE A 142 -11.13 0.24 -11.96
C PHE A 142 -10.39 1.50 -11.54
N PHE A 143 -10.19 2.43 -12.46
CA PHE A 143 -9.50 3.71 -12.20
C PHE A 143 -10.46 4.90 -12.20
N ARG A 144 -11.60 4.78 -12.88
CA ARG A 144 -12.56 5.85 -13.09
C ARG A 144 -13.87 5.55 -12.35
N ALA A 145 -14.18 6.36 -11.35
CA ALA A 145 -15.39 6.22 -10.53
C ALA A 145 -16.69 6.55 -11.28
N ASP A 146 -16.62 7.33 -12.36
CA ASP A 146 -17.74 7.69 -13.23
C ASP A 146 -18.18 6.57 -14.16
N ILE A 147 -17.36 5.51 -14.31
CA ILE A 147 -17.64 4.35 -15.16
C ILE A 147 -18.09 3.18 -14.29
N PRO A 148 -19.30 2.64 -14.48
CA PRO A 148 -19.77 1.50 -13.69
C PRO A 148 -18.96 0.23 -13.99
N ILE A 149 -18.74 -0.58 -12.97
CA ILE A 149 -18.09 -1.89 -13.12
C ILE A 149 -19.02 -2.80 -13.95
N PRO A 150 -18.57 -3.31 -15.10
CA PRO A 150 -19.39 -4.17 -15.94
C PRO A 150 -19.53 -5.57 -15.33
N ASN A 151 -20.42 -6.40 -15.92
CA ASN A 151 -20.51 -7.76 -15.49
C ASN A 151 -19.23 -8.58 -15.81
N TRP A 152 -19.07 -9.73 -15.13
CA TRP A 152 -17.87 -10.56 -15.24
C TRP A 152 -17.55 -11.05 -16.66
N LYS A 153 -18.56 -11.18 -17.55
CA LYS A 153 -18.34 -11.63 -18.93
C LYS A 153 -17.51 -10.62 -19.73
N VAL A 154 -17.69 -9.34 -19.45
CA VAL A 154 -16.92 -8.23 -20.07
C VAL A 154 -15.48 -8.23 -19.54
N LEU A 155 -15.29 -8.60 -18.26
CA LEU A 155 -13.99 -8.62 -17.59
C LEU A 155 -13.19 -9.89 -17.86
N LYS A 156 -13.77 -10.90 -18.50
CA LYS A 156 -13.10 -12.17 -18.77
C LYS A 156 -11.85 -11.95 -19.64
N GLY A 157 -10.71 -12.45 -19.16
CA GLY A 157 -9.42 -12.30 -19.84
C GLY A 157 -8.78 -10.91 -19.71
N THR A 158 -9.25 -10.11 -18.74
CA THR A 158 -8.65 -8.82 -18.37
C THR A 158 -8.22 -8.85 -16.91
N GLN A 159 -7.34 -7.94 -16.53
CA GLN A 159 -6.85 -7.79 -15.17
C GLN A 159 -7.56 -6.65 -14.43
N GLN A 160 -7.48 -6.69 -13.11
CA GLN A 160 -8.04 -5.68 -12.23
C GLN A 160 -6.90 -5.01 -11.47
N PHE A 161 -6.79 -3.70 -11.62
CA PHE A 161 -5.79 -2.88 -10.93
C PHE A 161 -6.43 -1.64 -10.32
N ASP A 162 -5.74 -1.07 -9.33
CA ASP A 162 -6.04 0.23 -8.75
C ASP A 162 -4.72 0.97 -8.47
N TYR A 163 -4.77 2.24 -8.13
CA TYR A 163 -3.56 2.98 -7.73
C TYR A 163 -2.97 2.44 -6.44
N ALA A 164 -1.64 2.44 -6.35
CA ALA A 164 -0.87 1.78 -5.28
C ALA A 164 -0.12 2.72 -4.34
N TYR A 165 -0.34 4.03 -4.39
CA TYR A 165 0.32 4.96 -3.46
C TYR A 165 -0.15 4.75 -2.03
N ALA A 166 -1.44 4.45 -1.85
CA ALA A 166 -2.03 4.03 -0.60
C ALA A 166 -2.81 2.72 -0.77
N ILE A 167 -2.63 1.79 0.17
CA ILE A 167 -3.35 0.52 0.24
C ILE A 167 -3.94 0.31 1.64
N THR A 168 -4.90 -0.60 1.77
CA THR A 168 -5.40 -0.93 3.11
C THR A 168 -4.42 -1.83 3.86
N GLY A 169 -4.36 -1.69 5.20
CA GLY A 169 -3.52 -2.54 6.04
C GLY A 169 -3.76 -4.04 5.85
N HIS A 170 -4.98 -4.45 5.49
CA HIS A 170 -5.26 -5.85 5.15
C HIS A 170 -4.55 -6.30 3.85
N LYS A 171 -4.48 -5.42 2.86
CA LYS A 171 -3.78 -5.73 1.59
C LYS A 171 -2.26 -5.68 1.72
N SER A 172 -1.73 -5.10 2.78
CA SER A 172 -0.30 -5.06 3.03
C SER A 172 0.26 -6.35 3.62
N GLN A 173 -0.60 -7.30 3.99
CA GLN A 173 -0.16 -8.57 4.57
C GLN A 173 0.67 -9.37 3.56
N GLY A 174 1.83 -9.83 4.01
CA GLY A 174 2.81 -10.53 3.16
C GLY A 174 3.83 -9.63 2.46
N SER A 175 3.63 -8.30 2.49
CA SER A 175 4.57 -7.33 1.92
C SER A 175 5.30 -6.55 3.00
N GLN A 176 6.47 -6.01 2.66
CA GLN A 176 7.27 -5.12 3.51
C GLN A 176 7.87 -4.01 2.64
N TRP A 177 8.16 -2.87 3.26
CA TRP A 177 8.74 -1.72 2.60
C TRP A 177 9.75 -1.03 3.53
N LYS A 178 10.78 -0.44 2.97
CA LYS A 178 11.78 0.30 3.76
C LYS A 178 11.14 1.36 4.64
N SER A 179 10.23 2.15 4.09
CA SER A 179 9.53 3.20 4.82
C SER A 179 8.01 3.11 4.61
N VAL A 180 7.26 3.20 5.69
CA VAL A 180 5.80 3.10 5.70
C VAL A 180 5.20 4.28 6.44
N LEU A 181 4.16 4.90 5.87
CA LEU A 181 3.27 5.79 6.58
C LEU A 181 1.98 5.04 6.93
N VAL A 182 1.66 4.98 8.20
CA VAL A 182 0.38 4.45 8.70
C VAL A 182 -0.54 5.63 9.04
N TYR A 183 -1.62 5.80 8.26
CA TYR A 183 -2.70 6.69 8.64
C TYR A 183 -3.62 5.93 9.59
N ASP A 184 -3.54 6.25 10.88
CA ASP A 184 -4.20 5.45 11.92
C ASP A 184 -5.71 5.60 11.87
N GLU A 185 -6.34 4.57 11.35
CA GLU A 185 -7.78 4.35 11.37
C GLU A 185 -8.12 3.07 12.15
N SER A 186 -7.25 2.67 13.07
CA SER A 186 -7.43 1.44 13.85
C SER A 186 -8.76 1.37 14.60
N TYR A 187 -9.33 2.52 14.97
CA TYR A 187 -10.62 2.64 15.65
C TYR A 187 -11.78 1.96 14.91
N VAL A 188 -11.73 1.82 13.58
CA VAL A 188 -12.80 1.18 12.81
C VAL A 188 -12.85 -0.35 12.99
N PHE A 189 -11.81 -0.93 13.60
CA PHE A 189 -11.68 -2.38 13.80
C PHE A 189 -12.10 -2.85 15.20
N GLY A 190 -12.70 -1.96 16.02
CA GLY A 190 -13.17 -2.30 17.35
C GLY A 190 -12.09 -3.00 18.18
N ASP A 191 -12.38 -4.16 18.77
CA ASP A 191 -11.43 -4.90 19.61
C ASP A 191 -10.15 -5.36 18.89
N ASN A 192 -10.16 -5.37 17.56
CA ASN A 192 -9.00 -5.73 16.73
C ASN A 192 -8.09 -4.54 16.36
N TRP A 193 -8.35 -3.34 16.88
CA TRP A 193 -7.59 -2.13 16.58
C TRP A 193 -6.08 -2.32 16.77
N SER A 194 -5.68 -2.95 17.86
CA SER A 194 -4.27 -3.17 18.21
C SER A 194 -3.58 -4.15 17.26
N ARG A 195 -4.31 -5.17 16.82
CA ARG A 195 -3.83 -6.15 15.81
C ARG A 195 -3.58 -5.48 14.47
N TRP A 196 -4.54 -4.64 14.05
CA TRP A 196 -4.43 -3.92 12.79
C TRP A 196 -3.24 -2.97 12.81
N LEU A 197 -3.11 -2.16 13.87
CA LEU A 197 -2.02 -1.20 14.02
C LEU A 197 -0.65 -1.91 14.09
N TYR A 198 -0.54 -2.97 14.88
CA TYR A 198 0.64 -3.84 14.92
C TYR A 198 1.00 -4.35 13.52
N THR A 199 0.01 -4.86 12.77
CA THR A 199 0.24 -5.39 11.43
C THR A 199 0.78 -4.31 10.50
N CYS A 200 0.23 -3.10 10.55
CA CYS A 200 0.68 -1.98 9.72
C CYS A 200 2.11 -1.53 10.08
N ILE A 201 2.40 -1.36 11.37
CA ILE A 201 3.73 -0.94 11.85
C ILE A 201 4.81 -1.94 11.40
N THR A 202 4.51 -3.25 11.52
CA THR A 202 5.46 -4.31 11.15
C THR A 202 5.66 -4.49 9.64
N ARG A 203 5.03 -3.66 8.80
CA ARG A 203 5.32 -3.60 7.37
C ARG A 203 6.54 -2.76 7.04
N ALA A 204 6.97 -1.91 7.96
CA ALA A 204 8.18 -1.12 7.81
C ALA A 204 9.43 -1.95 8.15
N GLU A 205 10.48 -1.79 7.36
CA GLU A 205 11.80 -2.40 7.58
C GLU A 205 12.77 -1.42 8.26
N GLU A 206 12.78 -0.16 7.83
CA GLU A 206 13.73 0.85 8.27
C GLU A 206 13.04 1.97 9.08
N ARG A 207 11.87 2.48 8.63
CA ARG A 207 11.20 3.65 9.19
C ARG A 207 9.68 3.54 9.11
N VAL A 208 9.00 3.89 10.20
CA VAL A 208 7.54 4.06 10.19
C VAL A 208 7.15 5.47 10.63
N GLU A 209 6.24 6.09 9.88
CA GLU A 209 5.55 7.32 10.27
C GLU A 209 4.10 6.97 10.57
N ILE A 210 3.60 7.37 11.75
CA ILE A 210 2.22 7.10 12.16
C ILE A 210 1.51 8.43 12.31
N VAL A 211 0.48 8.65 11.50
CA VAL A 211 -0.39 9.82 11.61
C VAL A 211 -1.62 9.42 12.41
N MET A 212 -1.68 9.90 13.64
CA MET A 212 -2.81 9.67 14.55
C MET A 212 -3.93 10.63 14.22
N LYS A 213 -5.14 10.12 14.10
CA LYS A 213 -6.34 10.94 14.00
C LYS A 213 -6.93 11.11 15.40
N GLU A 214 -7.12 12.37 15.83
CA GLU A 214 -7.92 12.70 17.02
C GLU A 214 -9.38 12.26 16.89
#